data_4a887bce2072512b3f00616ee39ab66f
#
_entry.id   4a887bce2072512b3f00616ee39ab66f
#
_cell.length_a   1.000
_cell.length_b   1.000
_cell.length_c   1.000
_cell.angle_alpha   90.00
_cell.angle_beta   90.00
_cell.angle_gamma   90.00
#
_symmetry.space_group_name_H-M   'P 1'
#
loop_
_entity.id
_entity.type
_entity.pdbx_description
1 polymer ?
#
loop_
_entity_poly.entity_id
_entity_poly.type
_entity_poly.pdbx_seq_one_letter_code
_entity_poly.pdbx_strand_id
1 'polypeptide(L)'
;QCLPHMMQLSNTFNCTVDLNKVDHGDFSFIHQICSTNSSFIIRNVRGISASELPRTSSGKLVLLAMSAPAKSEYYKTIYSTSKYPTEHDFLDMLTQIEQHGYSLEDEDYNEGILSIAAPIFQNENIAAAMSMTNTTSFIRHNEKKLSVSLMSVCAIISNELSGQPIANE
;
A
#
# COMPACT_ATOMS: atom_id res chain seq x y z
N GLN A 1 -15.37 3.66 9.66
CA GLN A 1 -15.49 2.35 9.00
C GLN A 1 -14.14 1.60 9.01
N CYS A 2 -13.02 2.16 8.50
CA CYS A 2 -11.71 1.48 8.48
C CYS A 2 -11.03 1.36 9.86
N LEU A 3 -11.31 2.26 10.80
CA LEU A 3 -10.57 2.37 12.06
C LEU A 3 -10.53 1.08 12.91
N PRO A 4 -11.64 0.35 13.12
CA PRO A 4 -11.61 -0.91 13.88
C PRO A 4 -10.69 -1.96 13.24
N HIS A 5 -10.69 -2.06 11.91
CA HIS A 5 -9.85 -2.99 11.17
C HIS A 5 -8.37 -2.60 11.27
N MET A 6 -8.05 -1.32 11.17
CA MET A 6 -6.69 -0.82 11.36
C MET A 6 -6.16 -1.12 12.76
N MET A 7 -6.99 -0.91 13.80
CA MET A 7 -6.64 -1.23 15.19
C MET A 7 -6.41 -2.73 15.37
N GLN A 8 -7.26 -3.57 14.78
CA GLN A 8 -7.11 -5.02 14.83
C GLN A 8 -5.80 -5.48 14.19
N LEU A 9 -5.48 -5.00 12.98
CA LEU A 9 -4.22 -5.32 12.30
C LEU A 9 -3.01 -4.85 13.11
N SER A 10 -3.03 -3.61 13.59
CA SER A 10 -1.95 -3.05 14.39
C SER A 10 -1.69 -3.85 15.67
N ASN A 11 -2.74 -4.21 16.41
CA ASN A 11 -2.63 -4.99 17.64
C ASN A 11 -2.22 -6.44 17.39
N THR A 12 -2.72 -7.07 16.33
CA THR A 12 -2.42 -8.47 16.01
C THR A 12 -0.97 -8.66 15.58
N PHE A 13 -0.43 -7.72 14.80
CA PHE A 13 0.88 -7.84 14.17
C PHE A 13 1.94 -6.91 14.73
N ASN A 14 1.63 -6.06 15.70
CA ASN A 14 2.52 -5.03 16.22
C ASN A 14 3.12 -4.12 15.13
N CYS A 15 2.34 -3.83 14.10
CA CYS A 15 2.73 -2.98 12.98
C CYS A 15 2.11 -1.59 13.11
N THR A 16 2.77 -0.59 12.54
CA THR A 16 2.11 0.67 12.19
C THR A 16 1.22 0.43 10.98
N VAL A 17 -0.04 0.87 11.06
CA VAL A 17 -1.02 0.74 9.98
C VAL A 17 -1.42 2.12 9.50
N ASP A 18 -1.25 2.38 8.20
CA ASP A 18 -1.62 3.63 7.56
C ASP A 18 -2.78 3.42 6.59
N LEU A 19 -3.63 4.43 6.50
CA LEU A 19 -4.67 4.55 5.49
C LEU A 19 -4.45 5.82 4.68
N ASN A 20 -4.37 5.66 3.38
CA ASN A 20 -4.16 6.75 2.44
C ASN A 20 -5.25 6.74 1.37
N LYS A 21 -5.83 7.91 1.07
CA LYS A 21 -6.74 8.07 -0.07
C LYS A 21 -5.94 8.07 -1.37
N VAL A 22 -6.49 7.40 -2.37
CA VAL A 22 -6.00 7.41 -3.75
C VAL A 22 -7.06 8.08 -4.62
N ASP A 23 -6.66 9.11 -5.36
CA ASP A 23 -7.58 9.88 -6.20
C ASP A 23 -6.85 10.35 -7.46
N HIS A 24 -7.09 9.68 -8.60
CA HIS A 24 -6.56 10.04 -9.93
C HIS A 24 -5.04 10.34 -9.99
N GLY A 25 -4.25 9.63 -9.22
CA GLY A 25 -2.80 9.84 -9.13
C GLY A 25 -2.35 10.73 -7.97
N ASP A 26 -3.29 11.31 -7.23
CA ASP A 26 -3.03 12.00 -5.97
C ASP A 26 -3.07 11.02 -4.78
N PHE A 27 -2.28 11.37 -3.77
CA PHE A 27 -2.10 10.58 -2.57
C PHE A 27 -2.29 11.46 -1.33
N SER A 28 -3.28 11.12 -0.51
CA SER A 28 -3.58 11.88 0.70
C SER A 28 -3.60 10.97 1.91
N PHE A 29 -2.81 11.34 2.93
CA PHE A 29 -2.85 10.68 4.22
C PHE A 29 -4.20 10.90 4.91
N ILE A 30 -4.82 9.80 5.38
CA ILE A 30 -6.09 9.84 6.13
C ILE A 30 -5.83 9.59 7.61
N HIS A 31 -5.21 8.45 7.94
CA HIS A 31 -5.06 8.02 9.33
C HIS A 31 -3.88 7.07 9.53
N GLN A 32 -3.35 7.06 10.77
CA GLN A 32 -2.28 6.15 11.19
C GLN A 32 -2.60 5.58 12.57
N ILE A 33 -2.43 4.27 12.73
CA ILE A 33 -2.45 3.58 14.00
C ILE A 33 -1.05 3.01 14.26
N CYS A 34 -0.42 3.43 15.36
CA CYS A 34 0.83 2.85 15.81
C CYS A 34 0.54 1.77 16.85
N SER A 35 1.25 0.63 16.77
CA SER A 35 1.15 -0.38 17.82
C SER A 35 1.68 0.16 19.15
N THR A 36 0.95 -0.10 20.22
CA THR A 36 1.35 0.23 21.60
C THR A 36 2.18 -0.88 22.26
N ASN A 37 2.23 -2.05 21.63
CA ASN A 37 2.91 -3.25 22.17
C ASN A 37 4.32 -3.46 21.60
N SER A 38 4.81 -2.52 20.78
CA SER A 38 6.17 -2.55 20.24
C SER A 38 7.16 -1.85 21.16
N SER A 39 8.38 -2.37 21.24
CA SER A 39 9.49 -1.70 21.95
C SER A 39 9.95 -0.41 21.27
N PHE A 40 9.50 -0.16 20.05
CA PHE A 40 9.75 1.04 19.27
C PHE A 40 8.52 1.34 18.40
N ILE A 41 8.33 2.61 18.05
CA ILE A 41 7.22 3.07 17.22
C ILE A 41 7.79 3.58 15.90
N ILE A 42 7.35 2.97 14.80
CA ILE A 42 7.60 3.47 13.46
C ILE A 42 6.46 4.43 13.09
N ARG A 43 6.81 5.67 12.80
CA ARG A 43 5.87 6.65 12.28
C ARG A 43 6.24 6.97 10.84
N ASN A 44 5.31 6.72 9.94
CA ASN A 44 5.51 7.11 8.55
C ASN A 44 5.42 8.62 8.39
N VAL A 45 6.28 9.16 7.54
CA VAL A 45 6.28 10.59 7.21
C VAL A 45 5.06 10.90 6.35
N ARG A 46 4.42 12.02 6.64
CA ARG A 46 3.27 12.50 5.87
C ARG A 46 3.75 13.22 4.61
N GLY A 47 3.07 12.95 3.52
CA GLY A 47 3.31 13.62 2.24
C GLY A 47 4.56 13.08 1.54
N ILE A 48 4.35 12.21 0.58
CA ILE A 48 5.36 11.78 -0.39
C ILE A 48 5.18 12.59 -1.67
N SER A 49 6.31 12.98 -2.26
CA SER A 49 6.29 13.65 -3.56
C SER A 49 5.96 12.65 -4.69
N ALA A 50 5.52 13.18 -5.84
CA ALA A 50 5.22 12.34 -6.99
C ALA A 50 6.42 11.47 -7.41
N SER A 51 7.65 11.95 -7.27
CA SER A 51 8.86 11.19 -7.60
C SER A 51 9.19 10.05 -6.62
N GLU A 52 8.58 10.04 -5.45
CA GLU A 52 8.78 9.02 -4.42
C GLU A 52 7.73 7.90 -4.45
N LEU A 53 6.66 8.03 -5.25
CA LEU A 53 5.61 7.02 -5.33
C LEU A 53 6.13 5.59 -5.56
N PRO A 54 7.09 5.33 -6.48
CA PRO A 54 7.58 3.97 -6.71
C PRO A 54 8.39 3.40 -5.55
N ARG A 55 8.82 4.24 -4.61
CA ARG A 55 9.67 3.86 -3.48
C ARG A 55 8.86 3.40 -2.26
N THR A 56 7.55 3.62 -2.25
CA THR A 56 6.68 3.26 -1.13
C THR A 56 5.63 2.24 -1.57
N SER A 57 5.22 1.36 -0.66
CA SER A 57 4.20 0.35 -0.96
C SER A 57 2.86 0.99 -1.35
N SER A 58 2.39 1.98 -0.60
CA SER A 58 1.15 2.69 -0.94
C SER A 58 1.27 3.51 -2.22
N GLY A 59 2.42 4.12 -2.47
CA GLY A 59 2.67 4.89 -3.71
C GLY A 59 2.63 4.02 -4.96
N LYS A 60 3.10 2.78 -4.89
CA LYS A 60 2.97 1.83 -6.01
C LYS A 60 1.50 1.53 -6.34
N LEU A 61 0.60 1.53 -5.35
CA LEU A 61 -0.84 1.36 -5.58
C LEU A 61 -1.47 2.60 -6.20
N VAL A 62 -0.96 3.81 -5.90
CA VAL A 62 -1.34 5.04 -6.60
C VAL A 62 -0.99 4.96 -8.08
N LEU A 63 0.23 4.51 -8.39
CA LEU A 63 0.69 4.30 -9.77
C LEU A 63 -0.15 3.23 -10.47
N LEU A 64 -0.51 2.16 -9.77
CA LEU A 64 -1.38 1.11 -10.30
C LEU A 64 -2.77 1.66 -10.68
N ALA A 65 -3.30 2.60 -9.90
CA ALA A 65 -4.60 3.23 -10.13
C ALA A 65 -4.64 4.19 -11.34
N MET A 66 -3.48 4.61 -11.84
CA MET A 66 -3.41 5.51 -13.01
C MET A 66 -3.84 4.79 -14.29
N SER A 67 -4.37 5.56 -15.26
CA SER A 67 -4.61 5.05 -16.61
C SER A 67 -3.29 4.68 -17.32
N ALA A 68 -3.35 3.80 -18.32
CA ALA A 68 -2.16 3.41 -19.06
C ALA A 68 -1.39 4.60 -19.68
N PRO A 69 -2.04 5.61 -20.31
CA PRO A 69 -1.33 6.81 -20.76
C PRO A 69 -0.68 7.60 -19.62
N ALA A 70 -1.34 7.70 -18.46
CA ALA A 70 -0.80 8.42 -17.32
C ALA A 70 0.41 7.71 -16.70
N LYS A 71 0.43 6.37 -16.66
CA LYS A 71 1.60 5.59 -16.24
C LYS A 71 2.81 5.84 -17.12
N SER A 72 2.61 5.83 -18.44
CA SER A 72 3.67 6.09 -19.43
C SER A 72 4.23 7.51 -19.30
N GLU A 73 3.35 8.50 -19.17
CA GLU A 73 3.73 9.89 -18.97
C GLU A 73 4.46 10.10 -17.64
N TYR A 74 4.00 9.47 -16.56
CA TYR A 74 4.67 9.48 -15.26
C TYR A 74 6.10 8.95 -15.37
N TYR A 75 6.29 7.79 -16.01
CA TYR A 75 7.62 7.21 -16.20
C TYR A 75 8.55 8.15 -16.94
N LYS A 76 8.10 8.78 -18.02
CA LYS A 76 8.91 9.66 -18.87
C LYS A 76 9.27 10.98 -18.21
N THR A 77 8.37 11.56 -17.42
CA THR A 77 8.50 12.94 -16.94
C THR A 77 8.93 13.06 -15.48
N ILE A 78 8.49 12.16 -14.62
CA ILE A 78 8.68 12.29 -13.18
C ILE A 78 9.65 11.24 -12.65
N TYR A 79 9.56 10.02 -13.19
CA TYR A 79 10.31 8.89 -12.67
C TYR A 79 11.63 8.71 -13.44
N SER A 80 12.75 8.94 -12.75
CA SER A 80 14.10 8.68 -13.28
C SER A 80 14.88 7.93 -12.21
N THR A 81 14.94 6.61 -12.29
CA THR A 81 15.73 5.79 -11.38
C THR A 81 16.29 4.55 -12.06
N SER A 82 17.45 4.11 -11.58
CA SER A 82 18.12 2.90 -12.06
C SER A 82 17.41 1.60 -11.69
N LYS A 83 16.41 1.62 -10.77
CA LYS A 83 15.72 0.42 -10.33
C LYS A 83 14.81 -0.17 -11.42
N TYR A 84 14.19 0.70 -12.23
CA TYR A 84 13.40 0.30 -13.38
C TYR A 84 13.96 1.02 -14.61
N PRO A 85 15.02 0.48 -15.24
CA PRO A 85 15.77 1.18 -16.29
C PRO A 85 14.96 1.40 -17.57
N THR A 86 13.89 0.62 -17.77
CA THR A 86 12.98 0.78 -18.90
C THR A 86 11.53 0.98 -18.44
N GLU A 87 10.72 1.61 -19.30
CA GLU A 87 9.26 1.72 -19.08
C GLU A 87 8.62 0.34 -18.96
N HIS A 88 9.12 -0.66 -19.68
CA HIS A 88 8.67 -2.03 -19.60
C HIS A 88 8.88 -2.61 -18.20
N ASP A 89 10.08 -2.48 -17.63
CA ASP A 89 10.37 -2.96 -16.26
C ASP A 89 9.46 -2.29 -15.22
N PHE A 90 9.17 -1.00 -15.40
CA PHE A 90 8.26 -0.25 -14.54
C PHE A 90 6.82 -0.77 -14.65
N LEU A 91 6.33 -1.01 -15.85
CA LEU A 91 4.97 -1.54 -16.07
C LEU A 91 4.84 -3.00 -15.61
N ASP A 92 5.89 -3.80 -15.77
CA ASP A 92 5.93 -5.19 -15.27
C ASP A 92 5.83 -5.24 -13.75
N MET A 93 6.51 -4.33 -13.05
CA MET A 93 6.36 -4.21 -11.59
C MET A 93 4.91 -3.95 -11.20
N LEU A 94 4.21 -3.03 -11.87
CA LEU A 94 2.80 -2.74 -11.59
C LEU A 94 1.90 -3.95 -11.91
N THR A 95 2.16 -4.66 -13.00
CA THR A 95 1.43 -5.88 -13.38
C THR A 95 1.59 -6.98 -12.32
N GLN A 96 2.79 -7.15 -11.77
CA GLN A 96 3.03 -8.11 -10.68
C GLN A 96 2.25 -7.74 -9.42
N ILE A 97 2.18 -6.46 -9.06
CA ILE A 97 1.38 -5.99 -7.92
C ILE A 97 -0.10 -6.30 -8.15
N GLU A 98 -0.62 -6.05 -9.34
CA GLU A 98 -2.01 -6.36 -9.69
C GLU A 98 -2.31 -7.86 -9.55
N GLN A 99 -1.41 -8.72 -10.02
CA GLN A 99 -1.56 -10.19 -9.93
C GLN A 99 -1.47 -10.70 -8.49
N HIS A 100 -0.58 -10.15 -7.67
CA HIS A 100 -0.42 -10.56 -6.28
C HIS A 100 -1.47 -9.97 -5.35
N GLY A 101 -2.09 -8.84 -5.71
CA GLY A 101 -3.07 -8.13 -4.90
C GLY A 101 -2.48 -7.26 -3.78
N TYR A 102 -1.16 -7.16 -3.69
CA TYR A 102 -0.46 -6.31 -2.73
C TYR A 102 0.88 -5.83 -3.29
N SER A 103 1.41 -4.77 -2.71
CA SER A 103 2.74 -4.22 -3.01
C SER A 103 3.65 -4.28 -1.81
N LEU A 104 4.95 -4.39 -2.06
CA LEU A 104 6.01 -4.25 -1.07
C LEU A 104 6.86 -3.02 -1.38
N GLU A 105 7.24 -2.31 -0.33
CA GLU A 105 8.42 -1.46 -0.33
C GLU A 105 9.66 -2.36 -0.25
N ASP A 106 10.77 -1.95 -0.84
CA ASP A 106 11.98 -2.78 -0.84
C ASP A 106 13.17 -2.00 -0.26
N GLU A 107 12.99 -1.46 0.95
CA GLU A 107 13.96 -0.58 1.64
C GLU A 107 14.37 0.67 0.84
N ASP A 108 13.61 1.01 -0.18
CA ASP A 108 13.92 2.14 -1.07
C ASP A 108 13.74 3.50 -0.40
N TYR A 109 12.95 3.54 0.67
CA TYR A 109 12.61 4.78 1.37
C TYR A 109 13.36 4.92 2.69
N ASN A 110 13.43 3.85 3.49
CA ASN A 110 14.14 3.81 4.76
C ASN A 110 14.85 2.47 4.94
N GLU A 111 16.16 2.49 5.11
CA GLU A 111 16.95 1.29 5.41
C GLU A 111 16.46 0.61 6.69
N GLY A 112 16.30 -0.70 6.65
CA GLY A 112 15.86 -1.52 7.79
C GLY A 112 14.35 -1.47 8.08
N ILE A 113 13.59 -0.67 7.33
CA ILE A 113 12.13 -0.54 7.44
C ILE A 113 11.49 -0.98 6.13
N LEU A 114 10.44 -1.75 6.22
CA LEU A 114 9.70 -2.22 5.07
C LEU A 114 8.19 -2.08 5.31
N SER A 115 7.46 -1.73 4.27
CA SER A 115 6.00 -1.71 4.30
C SER A 115 5.39 -2.60 3.22
N ILE A 116 4.24 -3.18 3.57
CA ILE A 116 3.36 -3.93 2.68
C ILE A 116 2.04 -3.17 2.58
N ALA A 117 1.47 -3.04 1.38
CA ALA A 117 0.20 -2.35 1.17
C ALA A 117 -0.74 -3.14 0.27
N ALA A 118 -2.05 -3.02 0.54
CA ALA A 118 -3.09 -3.58 -0.31
C ALA A 118 -4.13 -2.51 -0.67
N PRO A 119 -4.75 -2.62 -1.86
CA PRO A 119 -5.73 -1.67 -2.32
C PRO A 119 -7.10 -1.88 -1.66
N ILE A 120 -7.82 -0.79 -1.43
CA ILE A 120 -9.23 -0.77 -1.11
C ILE A 120 -9.96 -0.24 -2.33
N PHE A 121 -10.91 -1.01 -2.84
CA PHE A 121 -11.65 -0.69 -4.04
C PHE A 121 -13.00 -0.04 -3.74
N GLN A 122 -13.41 0.85 -4.61
CA GLN A 122 -14.78 1.34 -4.72
C GLN A 122 -15.17 1.39 -6.20
N ASN A 123 -16.24 0.67 -6.56
CA ASN A 123 -16.69 0.57 -7.95
C ASN A 123 -15.53 0.21 -8.92
N GLU A 124 -14.79 -0.85 -8.60
CA GLU A 124 -13.66 -1.37 -9.37
C GLU A 124 -12.41 -0.46 -9.43
N ASN A 125 -12.47 0.75 -8.89
CA ASN A 125 -11.33 1.66 -8.81
C ASN A 125 -10.64 1.57 -7.45
N ILE A 126 -9.33 1.71 -7.42
CA ILE A 126 -8.58 1.85 -6.16
C ILE A 126 -8.92 3.23 -5.57
N ALA A 127 -9.67 3.22 -4.45
CA ALA A 127 -10.07 4.42 -3.73
C ALA A 127 -9.14 4.76 -2.55
N ALA A 128 -8.48 3.74 -2.01
CA ALA A 128 -7.53 3.91 -0.92
C ALA A 128 -6.46 2.81 -0.93
N ALA A 129 -5.38 3.04 -0.21
CA ALA A 129 -4.34 2.07 0.10
C ALA A 129 -4.22 1.95 1.62
N MET A 130 -4.24 0.72 2.13
CA MET A 130 -3.90 0.42 3.52
C MET A 130 -2.55 -0.25 3.57
N SER A 131 -1.65 0.21 4.44
CA SER A 131 -0.32 -0.36 4.59
C SER A 131 0.00 -0.76 6.02
N MET A 132 0.89 -1.74 6.16
CA MET A 132 1.46 -2.19 7.43
C MET A 132 2.97 -2.03 7.35
N THR A 133 3.57 -1.38 8.34
CA THR A 133 5.00 -1.07 8.40
C THR A 133 5.62 -1.63 9.66
N ASN A 134 6.77 -2.27 9.50
CA ASN A 134 7.62 -2.76 10.60
C ASN A 134 9.08 -2.86 10.11
N THR A 135 9.96 -3.48 10.88
CA THR A 135 11.32 -3.79 10.42
C THR A 135 11.28 -4.72 9.21
N THR A 136 12.26 -4.57 8.33
CA THR A 136 12.44 -5.44 7.15
C THR A 136 12.44 -6.92 7.52
N SER A 137 13.19 -7.29 8.56
CA SER A 137 13.27 -8.66 9.05
C SER A 137 11.89 -9.21 9.46
N PHE A 138 11.09 -8.40 10.17
CA PHE A 138 9.75 -8.81 10.59
C PHE A 138 8.80 -9.00 9.40
N ILE A 139 8.75 -8.03 8.50
CA ILE A 139 7.85 -8.08 7.33
C ILE A 139 8.22 -9.28 6.44
N ARG A 140 9.51 -9.47 6.11
CA ARG A 140 9.94 -10.59 5.25
C ARG A 140 9.63 -11.96 5.87
N HIS A 141 9.86 -12.11 7.18
CA HIS A 141 9.54 -13.37 7.87
C HIS A 141 8.04 -13.68 7.90
N ASN A 142 7.19 -12.66 7.95
CA ASN A 142 5.75 -12.79 8.08
C ASN A 142 4.97 -12.43 6.81
N GLU A 143 5.63 -12.19 5.68
CA GLU A 143 5.04 -11.61 4.46
C GLU A 143 3.74 -12.31 4.04
N LYS A 144 3.75 -13.63 3.95
CA LYS A 144 2.57 -14.40 3.56
C LYS A 144 1.38 -14.19 4.51
N LYS A 145 1.64 -14.18 5.81
CA LYS A 145 0.58 -13.99 6.82
C LYS A 145 0.06 -12.56 6.81
N LEU A 146 0.96 -11.60 6.67
CA LEU A 146 0.62 -10.17 6.60
C LEU A 146 -0.19 -9.84 5.33
N SER A 147 0.27 -10.31 4.17
CA SER A 147 -0.41 -10.06 2.89
C SER A 147 -1.83 -10.63 2.88
N VAL A 148 -2.02 -11.87 3.32
CA VAL A 148 -3.34 -12.51 3.41
C VAL A 148 -4.26 -11.74 4.34
N SER A 149 -3.80 -11.38 5.55
CA SER A 149 -4.62 -10.65 6.52
C SER A 149 -4.98 -9.24 6.04
N LEU A 150 -4.00 -8.52 5.46
CA LEU A 150 -4.21 -7.18 4.94
C LEU A 150 -5.18 -7.18 3.76
N MET A 151 -4.98 -8.07 2.78
CA MET A 151 -5.88 -8.20 1.62
C MET A 151 -7.31 -8.58 2.05
N SER A 152 -7.45 -9.49 3.02
CA SER A 152 -8.77 -9.86 3.55
C SER A 152 -9.49 -8.66 4.17
N VAL A 153 -8.81 -7.88 4.99
CA VAL A 153 -9.38 -6.65 5.57
C VAL A 153 -9.73 -5.63 4.49
N CYS A 154 -8.84 -5.41 3.52
CA CYS A 154 -9.11 -4.48 2.42
C CYS A 154 -10.30 -4.92 1.56
N ALA A 155 -10.48 -6.23 1.35
CA ALA A 155 -11.64 -6.78 0.63
C ALA A 155 -12.95 -6.56 1.41
N ILE A 156 -12.95 -6.77 2.72
CA ILE A 156 -14.12 -6.48 3.58
C ILE A 156 -14.52 -5.01 3.44
N ILE A 157 -13.57 -4.09 3.59
CA ILE A 157 -13.82 -2.65 3.49
C ILE A 157 -14.30 -2.28 2.07
N SER A 158 -13.73 -2.88 1.03
CA SER A 158 -14.15 -2.66 -0.35
C SER A 158 -15.61 -3.06 -0.59
N ASN A 159 -16.02 -4.21 -0.05
CA ASN A 159 -17.42 -4.69 -0.13
C ASN A 159 -18.38 -3.75 0.62
N GLU A 160 -18.00 -3.30 1.81
CA GLU A 160 -18.78 -2.31 2.57
C GLU A 160 -18.94 -0.97 1.81
N LEU A 161 -17.88 -0.49 1.14
CA LEU A 161 -17.92 0.75 0.35
C LEU A 161 -18.78 0.61 -0.91
N SER A 162 -18.82 -0.56 -1.50
CA SER A 162 -19.61 -0.85 -2.70
C SER A 162 -21.08 -1.20 -2.39
N GLY A 163 -21.48 -1.21 -1.12
CA GLY A 163 -22.84 -1.56 -0.68
C GLY A 163 -23.21 -3.03 -0.92
N GLN A 164 -22.23 -3.92 -1.12
CA GLN A 164 -22.45 -5.35 -1.27
C GLN A 164 -22.49 -6.00 0.12
N PRO A 165 -23.46 -6.93 0.37
CA PRO A 165 -23.49 -7.67 1.62
C PRO A 165 -22.22 -8.52 1.75
N ILE A 166 -21.62 -8.51 2.95
CA ILE A 166 -20.51 -9.39 3.29
C ILE A 166 -21.01 -10.82 3.19
N ALA A 167 -20.42 -11.64 2.32
CA ALA A 167 -20.69 -13.07 2.28
C ALA A 167 -20.24 -13.66 3.62
N ASN A 168 -21.19 -14.03 4.47
CA ASN A 168 -20.91 -14.80 5.68
C ASN A 168 -20.59 -16.22 5.25
N GLU A 169 -19.32 -16.62 5.29
CA GLU A 169 -18.90 -18.02 5.30
C GLU A 169 -18.87 -18.55 6.74
#